data_63e8efde1c1d791335ea042bd6d79508
#
_entry.id   63e8efde1c1d791335ea042bd6d79508
#
_cell.length_a   1.000
_cell.length_b   1.000
_cell.length_c   1.000
_cell.angle_alpha   90.00
_cell.angle_beta   90.00
_cell.angle_gamma   90.00
#
_symmetry.space_group_name_H-M   'P 1'
#
loop_
_entity.id
_entity.type
_entity.pdbx_description
1 polymer ?
#
loop_
_entity_poly.entity_id
_entity_poly.type
_entity_poly.pdbx_seq_one_letter_code
_entity_poly.pdbx_strand_id
1 'polypeptide(L)'
;MRRRLLTLEYGFKGIKSIVKIRFVERQPISSWQRAYSRAYGFYANVNPAVDHPNWSQATETRLPSVFRSTRTLLFNGYGDQVAGMYTGMDLTRYY
;
A
#
# COMPACT_ATOMS: atom_id res chain seq x y z
N MET A 1 1.91 -20.51 -6.65
CA MET A 1 2.63 -19.24 -6.75
C MET A 1 1.71 -18.00 -6.73
N ARG A 2 0.56 -18.05 -7.35
CA ARG A 2 -0.36 -16.89 -7.49
C ARG A 2 -1.10 -16.48 -6.22
N ARG A 3 -1.37 -17.38 -5.30
CA ARG A 3 -2.03 -17.07 -4.01
C ARG A 3 -1.11 -16.32 -3.02
N ARG A 4 0.21 -16.54 -3.09
CA ARG A 4 1.16 -15.90 -2.19
C ARG A 4 1.38 -14.41 -2.49
N LEU A 5 1.31 -14.00 -3.75
CA LEU A 5 1.44 -12.59 -4.13
C LEU A 5 0.30 -11.73 -3.61
N LEU A 6 -0.93 -12.24 -3.63
CA LEU A 6 -2.11 -11.53 -3.15
C LEU A 6 -2.18 -11.41 -1.62
N THR A 7 -1.50 -12.29 -0.89
CA THR A 7 -1.50 -12.29 0.58
C THR A 7 -0.35 -11.50 1.20
N LEU A 8 0.67 -11.15 0.43
CA LEU A 8 1.84 -10.39 0.89
C LEU A 8 1.72 -8.88 0.65
N GLU A 9 0.68 -8.44 -0.03
CA GLU A 9 0.38 -7.03 -0.25
C GLU A 9 -0.51 -6.47 0.86
N TYR A 10 -0.51 -5.14 0.99
CA TYR A 10 -1.49 -4.46 1.83
C TYR A 10 -2.92 -4.87 1.44
N GLY A 11 -3.79 -5.05 2.42
CA GLY A 11 -5.15 -5.53 2.20
C GLY A 11 -5.96 -4.68 1.21
N PHE A 12 -5.71 -3.37 1.13
CA PHE A 12 -6.37 -2.48 0.19
C PHE A 12 -5.91 -2.67 -1.27
N LYS A 13 -4.73 -3.29 -1.48
CA LYS A 13 -4.22 -3.67 -2.81
C LYS A 13 -4.73 -5.03 -3.27
N GLY A 14 -5.16 -5.87 -2.35
CA GLY A 14 -5.63 -7.21 -2.63
C GLY A 14 -6.97 -7.22 -3.35
N ILE A 15 -7.03 -7.84 -4.53
CA ILE A 15 -8.27 -8.03 -5.27
C ILE A 15 -9.08 -9.15 -4.61
N LYS A 16 -10.32 -8.88 -4.26
CA LYS A 16 -11.18 -9.82 -3.52
C LYS A 16 -12.15 -10.61 -4.41
N SER A 17 -12.56 -10.04 -5.54
CA SER A 17 -13.55 -10.65 -6.42
C SER A 17 -13.08 -10.49 -7.86
N ILE A 18 -12.27 -11.44 -8.32
CA ILE A 18 -11.70 -11.40 -9.67
C ILE A 18 -12.70 -12.05 -10.63
N VAL A 19 -13.20 -11.28 -11.57
CA VAL A 19 -14.04 -11.76 -12.67
C VAL A 19 -13.30 -11.80 -14.00
N LYS A 20 -12.21 -11.02 -14.13
CA LYS A 20 -11.42 -10.94 -15.37
C LYS A 20 -9.99 -10.48 -15.07
N ILE A 21 -9.02 -11.07 -15.79
CA ILE A 21 -7.62 -10.65 -15.79
C ILE A 21 -7.24 -10.26 -17.21
N ARG A 22 -6.64 -9.06 -17.37
CA ARG A 22 -6.10 -8.58 -18.65
C ARG A 22 -4.65 -8.21 -18.51
N PHE A 23 -3.84 -8.55 -19.51
CA PHE A 23 -2.50 -8.01 -19.66
C PHE A 23 -2.58 -6.75 -20.53
N VAL A 24 -2.03 -5.66 -20.06
CA VAL A 24 -2.08 -4.36 -20.72
C VAL A 24 -0.70 -3.72 -20.75
N GLU A 25 -0.39 -2.95 -21.80
CA GLU A 25 0.91 -2.27 -21.91
C GLU A 25 1.02 -1.07 -20.98
N ARG A 26 -0.09 -0.39 -20.73
CA ARG A 26 -0.12 0.79 -19.88
C ARG A 26 -0.97 0.54 -18.66
N GLN A 27 -0.48 0.99 -17.50
CA GLN A 27 -1.26 0.90 -16.29
C GLN A 27 -2.53 1.77 -16.40
N PRO A 28 -3.72 1.20 -16.23
CA PRO A 28 -4.96 1.97 -16.18
C PRO A 28 -5.03 2.78 -14.88
N ILE A 29 -5.65 3.94 -14.96
CA ILE A 29 -5.92 4.76 -13.79
C ILE A 29 -7.02 4.09 -12.96
N SER A 30 -6.73 3.80 -11.69
CA SER A 30 -7.72 3.24 -10.78
C SER A 30 -8.80 4.25 -10.41
N SER A 31 -9.94 3.76 -9.90
CA SER A 31 -11.01 4.64 -9.42
C SER A 31 -10.53 5.54 -8.27
N TRP A 32 -9.70 5.03 -7.38
CA TRP A 32 -9.12 5.82 -6.29
C TRP A 32 -8.17 6.91 -6.78
N GLN A 33 -7.28 6.61 -7.73
CA GLN A 33 -6.42 7.61 -8.35
C GLN A 33 -7.21 8.69 -9.08
N ARG A 34 -8.34 8.32 -9.70
CA ARG A 34 -9.22 9.27 -10.37
C ARG A 34 -9.91 10.20 -9.38
N ALA A 35 -10.36 9.67 -8.25
CA ALA A 35 -11.06 10.43 -7.23
C ALA A 35 -10.11 11.32 -6.40
N TYR A 36 -8.92 10.80 -6.07
CA TYR A 36 -7.95 11.42 -5.17
C TYR A 36 -6.53 11.27 -5.69
N SER A 37 -6.22 11.93 -6.80
CA SER A 37 -4.95 11.80 -7.53
C SER A 37 -3.71 12.15 -6.71
N ARG A 38 -3.86 13.03 -5.71
CA ARG A 38 -2.76 13.44 -4.82
C ARG A 38 -2.52 12.48 -3.67
N ALA A 39 -3.50 11.66 -3.32
CA ALA A 39 -3.46 10.75 -2.18
C ALA A 39 -3.10 9.32 -2.56
N TYR A 40 -3.33 8.91 -3.81
CA TYR A 40 -3.07 7.54 -4.28
C TYR A 40 -2.11 7.57 -5.46
N GLY A 41 -0.85 7.34 -5.17
CA GLY A 41 0.19 7.23 -6.19
C GLY A 41 0.20 5.87 -6.90
N PHE A 42 1.18 5.70 -7.78
CA PHE A 42 1.33 4.51 -8.62
C PHE A 42 1.45 3.22 -7.78
N TYR A 43 2.25 3.25 -6.73
CA TYR A 43 2.47 2.07 -5.87
C TYR A 43 1.43 1.96 -4.76
N ALA A 44 0.81 3.08 -4.38
CA ALA A 44 -0.14 3.16 -3.26
C ALA A 44 0.40 2.49 -1.99
N ASN A 45 1.63 2.79 -1.62
CA ASN A 45 2.28 2.23 -0.44
C ASN A 45 2.03 3.08 0.81
N VAL A 46 1.98 2.44 1.97
CA VAL A 46 2.08 3.12 3.24
C VAL A 46 3.57 3.32 3.57
N ASN A 47 4.01 4.57 3.61
CA ASN A 47 5.36 4.91 4.00
C ASN A 47 5.36 5.86 5.21
N PRO A 48 5.69 5.37 6.43
CA PRO A 48 5.64 6.18 7.64
C PRO A 48 6.69 7.30 7.68
N ALA A 49 7.70 7.25 6.82
CA ALA A 49 8.78 8.23 6.73
C ALA A 49 8.51 9.34 5.69
N VAL A 50 7.39 9.28 4.99
CA VAL A 50 7.03 10.25 3.93
C VAL A 50 5.76 10.99 4.32
N ASP A 51 5.79 12.31 4.22
CA ASP A 51 4.61 13.14 4.44
C ASP A 51 3.57 12.88 3.35
N HIS A 52 2.36 12.52 3.80
CA HIS A 52 1.24 12.32 2.90
C HIS A 52 0.42 13.62 2.78
N PRO A 53 -0.06 14.00 1.57
CA PRO A 53 -0.73 15.28 1.37
C PRO A 53 -2.02 15.46 2.20
N ASN A 54 -2.69 14.39 2.58
CA ASN A 54 -4.00 14.44 3.21
C ASN A 54 -4.03 13.94 4.66
N TRP A 55 -3.07 13.09 5.07
CA TRP A 55 -3.01 12.52 6.42
C TRP A 55 -1.59 12.10 6.78
N SER A 56 -1.35 11.78 8.05
CA SER A 56 -0.08 11.20 8.48
C SER A 56 -0.17 9.67 8.47
N GLN A 57 0.88 9.02 7.96
CA GLN A 57 1.06 7.57 8.02
C GLN A 57 2.07 7.14 9.08
N ALA A 58 2.60 8.11 9.86
CA ALA A 58 3.66 7.88 10.84
C ALA A 58 3.20 7.08 12.06
N THR A 59 1.92 7.17 12.39
CA THR A 59 1.34 6.48 13.55
C THR A 59 0.07 5.75 13.18
N GLU A 60 -0.22 4.70 13.92
CA GLU A 60 -1.42 3.88 13.75
C GLU A 60 -2.08 3.56 15.09
N THR A 61 -3.36 3.26 15.07
CA THR A 61 -4.11 2.76 16.22
C THR A 61 -4.44 1.29 15.99
N ARG A 62 -4.05 0.43 16.94
CA ARG A 62 -4.30 -1.01 16.87
C ARG A 62 -5.44 -1.41 17.79
N LEU A 63 -6.38 -2.15 17.25
CA LEU A 63 -7.46 -2.73 18.04
C LEU A 63 -6.91 -3.77 19.04
N PRO A 64 -7.53 -3.91 20.22
CA PRO A 64 -8.81 -3.31 20.63
C PRO A 64 -8.70 -1.89 21.23
N SER A 65 -7.49 -1.34 21.42
CA SER A 65 -7.30 -0.04 22.04
C SER A 65 -7.42 1.08 21.00
N VAL A 66 -8.51 1.85 21.07
CA VAL A 66 -8.72 3.03 20.22
C VAL A 66 -8.02 4.29 20.75
N PHE A 67 -7.45 4.23 21.95
CA PHE A 67 -6.82 5.39 22.62
C PHE A 67 -5.30 5.39 22.57
N ARG A 68 -4.69 4.31 22.10
CA ARG A 68 -3.22 4.22 21.98
C ARG A 68 -2.80 4.30 20.52
N SER A 69 -2.01 5.33 20.21
CA SER A 69 -1.31 5.45 18.94
C SER A 69 0.09 4.84 19.07
N THR A 70 0.49 4.06 18.11
CA THR A 70 1.83 3.47 17.99
C THR A 70 2.49 3.90 16.68
N ARG A 71 3.83 3.88 16.62
CA ARG A 71 4.54 4.15 15.36
C ARG A 71 4.19 3.10 14.32
N THR A 72 3.87 3.55 13.13
CA THR A 72 3.71 2.66 11.99
C THR A 72 5.08 2.12 11.57
N LEU A 73 5.20 0.81 11.44
CA LEU A 73 6.39 0.16 10.91
C LEU A 73 6.29 0.06 9.39
N LEU A 74 7.41 0.30 8.71
CA LEU A 74 7.49 0.09 7.26
C LEU A 74 7.10 -1.36 6.94
N PHE A 75 6.30 -1.55 5.89
CA PHE A 75 5.67 -2.84 5.55
C PHE A 75 4.88 -3.46 6.71
N ASN A 76 4.37 -2.62 7.61
CA ASN A 76 3.58 -3.05 8.77
C ASN A 76 4.30 -4.09 9.66
N GLY A 77 5.64 -4.02 9.73
CA GLY A 77 6.47 -4.96 10.45
C GLY A 77 6.82 -6.25 9.72
N TYR A 78 6.38 -6.42 8.47
CA TYR A 78 6.67 -7.59 7.64
C TYR A 78 7.83 -7.36 6.65
N GLY A 79 8.77 -6.45 6.99
CA GLY A 79 9.89 -6.13 6.11
C GLY A 79 10.71 -7.32 5.66
N ASP A 80 11.01 -8.24 6.57
CA ASP A 80 11.79 -9.45 6.24
C ASP A 80 11.10 -10.34 5.19
N GLN A 81 9.77 -10.33 5.16
CA GLN A 81 8.99 -11.17 4.25
C GLN A 81 8.70 -10.49 2.90
N VAL A 82 8.57 -9.17 2.86
CA VAL A 82 8.03 -8.47 1.69
C VAL A 82 8.95 -7.39 1.10
N ALA A 83 9.97 -6.91 1.81
CA ALA A 83 10.82 -5.83 1.33
C ALA A 83 11.51 -6.15 -0.01
N GLY A 84 11.84 -7.42 -0.25
CA GLY A 84 12.43 -7.88 -1.50
C GLY A 84 11.56 -7.63 -2.74
N MET A 85 10.24 -7.53 -2.58
CA MET A 85 9.32 -7.23 -3.70
C MET A 85 9.44 -5.78 -4.18
N TYR A 86 9.98 -4.91 -3.34
CA TYR A 86 10.10 -3.47 -3.60
C TYR A 86 11.55 -3.04 -3.90
N THR A 87 12.45 -4.01 -4.08
CA THR A 87 13.87 -3.74 -4.40
C THR A 87 13.97 -2.93 -5.68
N GLY A 88 14.71 -1.83 -5.63
CA GLY A 88 14.88 -0.93 -6.77
C GLY A 88 13.76 0.08 -6.98
N MET A 89 12.72 0.06 -6.15
CA MET A 89 11.65 1.05 -6.20
C MET A 89 11.92 2.21 -5.25
N ASP A 90 11.63 3.43 -5.70
CA ASP A 90 11.66 4.61 -4.85
C ASP A 90 10.32 4.75 -4.12
N LEU A 91 10.27 4.27 -2.87
CA LEU A 91 9.07 4.29 -2.04
C LEU A 91 8.73 5.67 -1.45
N THR A 92 9.56 6.68 -1.70
CA THR A 92 9.26 8.08 -1.35
C THR A 92 8.38 8.77 -2.40
N ARG A 93 8.21 8.12 -3.55
CA ARG A 93 7.39 8.58 -4.67
C ARG A 93 6.26 7.60 -4.93
N TYR A 94 5.17 8.08 -5.49
CA TYR A 94 4.02 7.24 -5.90
C TYR A 94 3.41 6.41 -4.75
N TYR A 95 3.41 6.98 -3.56
CA TYR A 95 2.77 6.40 -2.37
C TYR A 95 1.24 6.48 -2.40
#